data_959694bdc597ed7bf4a91e1677686122
#
_entry.id   959694bdc597ed7bf4a91e1677686122
#
_cell.length_a   1.000
_cell.length_b   1.000
_cell.length_c   1.000
_cell.angle_alpha   90.00
_cell.angle_beta   90.00
_cell.angle_gamma   90.00
#
_symmetry.space_group_name_H-M   'P 1'
#
loop_
_entity.id
_entity.type
_entity.pdbx_description
1 polymer ?
#
loop_
_entity_poly.entity_id
_entity_poly.type
_entity_poly.pdbx_seq_one_letter_code
_entity_poly.pdbx_strand_id
1 'polypeptide(L)' 'MNFLLFLGPIIGVAISIFAVVVIISVIGAVAGSEKDIDE' A
#
# COMPACT_ATOMS: atom_id res chain seq x y z
N MET A 1 -14.03 21.68 -17.15
CA MET A 1 -13.50 21.57 -17.03
C MET A 1 -12.83 21.36 -15.89
N ASN A 2 -12.95 20.69 -15.12
CA ASN A 2 -12.32 20.47 -13.91
C ASN A 2 -11.51 19.23 -13.97
N PHE A 3 -10.63 19.22 -14.92
CA PHE A 3 -9.75 18.09 -15.09
C PHE A 3 -8.98 17.83 -13.80
N LEU A 4 -8.51 18.88 -13.14
CA LEU A 4 -7.76 18.73 -11.92
C LEU A 4 -8.64 18.19 -10.81
N LEU A 5 -9.91 18.62 -10.77
CA LEU A 5 -10.82 18.12 -9.76
C LEU A 5 -11.10 16.65 -9.98
N PHE A 6 -11.06 16.22 -11.23
CA PHE A 6 -11.32 14.85 -11.54
C PHE A 6 -10.09 13.99 -11.20
N LEU A 7 -8.90 14.53 -11.45
CA LEU A 7 -7.70 13.77 -11.17
C LEU A 7 -7.40 13.64 -9.69
N GLY A 8 -7.76 14.62 -8.91
CA GLY A 8 -7.49 14.59 -7.47
C GLY A 8 -7.94 13.31 -6.80
N PRO A 9 -9.22 13.01 -6.89
CA PRO A 9 -9.75 11.80 -6.26
C PRO A 9 -9.11 10.53 -6.83
N ILE A 10 -8.86 10.53 -8.13
CA ILE A 10 -8.29 9.36 -8.77
C ILE A 10 -6.88 9.11 -8.24
N ILE A 11 -6.09 10.16 -8.15
CA ILE A 11 -4.74 10.02 -7.64
C ILE A 11 -4.77 9.60 -6.17
N GLY A 12 -5.68 10.18 -5.40
CA GLY A 12 -5.81 9.85 -4.00
C GLY A 12 -6.12 8.38 -3.80
N VAL A 13 -7.06 7.86 -4.57
CA VAL A 13 -7.45 6.47 -4.47
C VAL A 13 -6.26 5.58 -4.86
N ALA A 14 -5.57 5.94 -5.93
CA ALA A 14 -4.45 5.15 -6.38
C ALA A 14 -3.37 5.07 -5.31
N ILE A 15 -3.07 6.20 -4.69
CA ILE A 15 -2.06 6.24 -3.66
C ILE A 15 -2.51 5.43 -2.45
N SER A 16 -3.79 5.53 -2.10
CA SER A 16 -4.31 4.80 -0.96
C SER A 16 -4.19 3.30 -1.18
N ILE A 17 -4.56 2.84 -2.36
CA ILE A 17 -4.49 1.42 -2.66
C ILE A 17 -3.04 0.96 -2.62
N PHE A 18 -2.15 1.76 -3.16
CA PHE A 18 -0.75 1.40 -3.18
C PHE A 18 -0.21 1.30 -1.75
N ALA A 19 -0.58 2.23 -0.89
CA ALA A 19 -0.12 2.21 0.49
C ALA A 19 -0.63 0.97 1.21
N VAL A 20 -1.89 0.62 1.01
CA VAL A 20 -2.45 -0.54 1.65
C VAL A 20 -1.72 -1.80 1.21
N VAL A 21 -1.45 -1.90 -0.09
CA VAL A 21 -0.77 -3.07 -0.62
C VAL A 21 0.63 -3.18 0.00
N VAL A 22 1.32 -2.07 0.14
CA VAL A 22 2.66 -2.09 0.70
C VAL A 22 2.61 -2.55 2.16
N ILE A 23 1.65 -2.02 2.92
CA ILE A 23 1.53 -2.38 4.32
C ILE A 23 1.23 -3.87 4.46
N ILE A 24 0.30 -4.37 3.68
CA ILE A 24 -0.07 -5.76 3.74
C ILE A 24 1.12 -6.64 3.35
N SER A 25 1.88 -6.20 2.35
CA SER A 25 3.03 -6.96 1.91
C SER A 25 4.08 -7.07 3.01
N VAL A 26 4.32 -5.97 3.70
CA VAL A 26 5.31 -5.98 4.76
C VAL A 26 4.87 -6.89 5.90
N ILE A 27 3.61 -6.76 6.31
CA ILE A 27 3.10 -7.58 7.38
C ILE A 27 3.12 -9.05 6.99
N GLY A 28 2.74 -9.36 5.76
CA GLY A 28 2.75 -10.73 5.30
C GLY A 28 4.16 -11.30 5.26
N ALA A 29 5.13 -10.49 4.83
CA ALA A 29 6.50 -10.95 4.75
C ALA A 29 7.03 -11.25 6.15
N VAL A 30 6.75 -10.38 7.09
CA VAL A 30 7.23 -10.58 8.45
C VAL A 30 6.57 -11.82 9.04
N ALA A 31 5.27 -11.98 8.84
CA ALA A 31 4.58 -13.13 9.40
C ALA A 31 5.06 -14.41 8.73
N GLY A 32 5.37 -14.33 7.46
CA GLY A 32 5.79 -15.53 6.76
C GLY A 32 7.19 -15.97 7.09
N SER A 33 8.03 -15.02 7.55
CA SER A 33 9.38 -15.44 7.82
C SER A 33 9.71 -15.28 9.28
N GLU A 34 8.74 -15.41 10.10
CA GLU A 34 9.02 -15.22 11.47
C GLU A 34 9.97 -16.22 12.02
N LYS A 35 10.02 -17.38 11.44
CA LYS A 35 10.86 -18.35 11.99
C LYS A 35 12.29 -18.06 11.87
N ASP A 36 12.70 -17.25 11.02
CA ASP A 36 14.07 -17.15 10.84
C ASP A 36 14.65 -16.26 11.82
N ILE A 37 14.05 -15.76 12.69
CA ILE A 37 14.67 -14.95 13.48
C ILE A 37 15.48 -15.52 14.37
N ASP A 38 15.71 -16.17 14.72
CA ASP A 38 16.55 -16.62 15.54
C ASP A 38 17.61 -16.42 15.63
N GLU A 39 17.99 -16.07 15.49
CA GLU A 39 19.10 -15.90 15.74
C GLU A 39 19.48 -15.85 16.29
#